data_f24e0c12627877c8fe642b8c68cbe8e5
#
_entry.id   f24e0c12627877c8fe642b8c68cbe8e5
#
_cell.length_a   1.000
_cell.length_b   1.000
_cell.length_c   1.000
_cell.angle_alpha   90.00
_cell.angle_beta   90.00
_cell.angle_gamma   90.00
#
_symmetry.space_group_name_H-M   'P 1'
#
loop_
_entity.id
_entity.type
_entity.pdbx_description
1 polymer ?
#
loop_
_entity_poly.entity_id
_entity_poly.type
_entity_poly.pdbx_seq_one_letter_code
_entity_poly.pdbx_strand_id
1 'polypeptide(L)'
;MKNAIAVKRAGGIAPGTQAKPIAHQTALLFICSLLLIACGKSGSTGTNSKSASNAIPIGIAFAQTSNVALLGQEGTDGVKIAEKYFNDKGGINGRPIKLIYQDTGGDEVGTINAFQTLINQNKVVGIVGPTLSQQAFSANPIAERNRVPVIGASNTAKGIPEIGDYVARVSASVAVVAPYSLKAALKQNPQLKKVAVFYAQNDAFNKSETEIFQKAVKDLKLDLVTVQKFQTTDTDFQAQASDAIDLKPDLVIISGLAVDGGNLVRQLRELGYKGIIIGGNGFNTSHIFSVCRALCDGVIVAQAYSPEYKSEINTAFRKAYVAQYRREPPQVSAQAFTAMQVYVEALKSLDKKNAINKLSLPQLRTELNQQLLKGTYQTPLGEIAFTPVGDVIQKEFYVAQLKMEPNGVNGKFAFLSIK
;
A
#
# COMPACT_ATOMS: atom_id res chain seq x y z
N MET A 1 10.44 -63.75 6.77
CA MET A 1 11.41 -64.23 5.78
C MET A 1 12.26 -63.08 5.32
N LYS A 2 13.50 -63.17 5.64
CA LYS A 2 14.65 -62.32 5.33
C LYS A 2 14.89 -62.28 3.82
N ASN A 3 15.28 -61.14 3.26
CA ASN A 3 16.46 -61.08 2.38
C ASN A 3 16.92 -59.65 2.20
N ALA A 4 18.11 -59.41 2.71
CA ALA A 4 18.99 -58.30 2.44
C ALA A 4 20.01 -58.70 1.37
N ILE A 5 20.38 -57.81 0.48
CA ILE A 5 21.60 -57.85 -0.36
C ILE A 5 21.95 -56.36 -0.60
N ALA A 6 22.92 -55.80 -0.01
CA ALA A 6 24.40 -55.88 -0.11
C ALA A 6 24.98 -54.83 -1.08
N VAL A 7 25.74 -53.99 -0.48
CA VAL A 7 26.74 -52.99 -0.86
C VAL A 7 27.70 -53.45 -1.98
N LYS A 8 28.08 -52.52 -2.88
CA LYS A 8 29.42 -52.54 -3.50
C LYS A 8 30.02 -51.11 -3.54
N ARG A 9 31.12 -50.98 -2.80
CA ARG A 9 32.16 -49.94 -2.91
C ARG A 9 33.18 -50.35 -3.96
N ALA A 10 33.69 -49.39 -4.72
CA ALA A 10 35.06 -49.30 -5.23
C ALA A 10 35.24 -47.87 -5.76
N GLY A 11 36.12 -47.02 -5.37
CA GLY A 11 37.58 -47.21 -5.09
C GLY A 11 38.35 -46.61 -6.26
N GLY A 12 39.05 -45.48 -6.06
CA GLY A 12 39.96 -44.95 -7.06
C GLY A 12 40.48 -43.56 -6.67
N ILE A 13 41.60 -43.53 -5.98
CA ILE A 13 42.44 -42.38 -5.61
C ILE A 13 43.51 -42.18 -6.69
N ALA A 14 43.87 -40.93 -7.03
CA ALA A 14 45.26 -40.43 -7.02
C ALA A 14 45.46 -39.16 -7.92
N PRO A 15 46.60 -38.47 -7.87
CA PRO A 15 46.69 -37.15 -7.28
C PRO A 15 47.40 -36.14 -8.21
N GLY A 16 47.35 -34.87 -7.76
CA GLY A 16 48.50 -33.97 -7.88
C GLY A 16 48.68 -33.15 -9.14
N THR A 17 48.62 -31.84 -8.97
CA THR A 17 49.74 -30.99 -9.42
C THR A 17 49.62 -29.62 -8.73
N GLN A 18 50.68 -29.30 -7.93
CA GLN A 18 50.96 -27.98 -7.37
C GLN A 18 51.53 -27.09 -8.49
N ALA A 19 51.18 -25.85 -8.51
CA ALA A 19 51.95 -24.78 -9.13
C ALA A 19 52.15 -23.62 -8.16
N LYS A 20 53.41 -23.29 -7.96
CA LYS A 20 53.99 -22.34 -7.03
C LYS A 20 53.78 -20.87 -7.49
N PRO A 21 53.96 -19.91 -6.58
CA PRO A 21 53.79 -18.49 -6.86
C PRO A 21 55.02 -17.83 -7.50
N ILE A 22 54.81 -16.89 -8.37
CA ILE A 22 55.86 -15.99 -8.87
C ILE A 22 55.73 -14.61 -8.20
N ALA A 23 56.71 -14.34 -7.34
CA ALA A 23 57.01 -13.03 -6.83
C ALA A 23 57.86 -12.25 -7.83
N HIS A 24 57.43 -11.01 -8.10
CA HIS A 24 58.37 -10.03 -8.71
C HIS A 24 58.32 -8.74 -7.89
N GLN A 25 59.42 -8.55 -7.14
CA GLN A 25 59.91 -7.26 -6.63
C GLN A 25 60.57 -6.48 -7.75
N THR A 26 60.36 -5.17 -7.79
CA THR A 26 61.32 -4.13 -8.16
C THR A 26 60.69 -2.78 -7.82
N ALA A 27 61.11 -2.13 -6.84
CA ALA A 27 62.24 -1.19 -6.65
C ALA A 27 61.87 0.28 -6.92
N LEU A 28 62.01 1.01 -5.83
CA LEU A 28 62.07 2.46 -5.61
C LEU A 28 62.54 3.34 -6.76
N LEU A 29 61.96 4.54 -6.85
CA LEU A 29 62.69 5.77 -7.08
C LEU A 29 61.96 6.96 -6.46
N PHE A 30 62.59 7.56 -5.46
CA PHE A 30 62.33 8.87 -4.86
C PHE A 30 62.68 9.97 -5.86
N ILE A 31 61.79 10.89 -6.12
CA ILE A 31 62.16 12.24 -6.60
C ILE A 31 61.38 13.26 -5.77
N CYS A 32 62.12 13.92 -4.87
CA CYS A 32 61.72 15.18 -4.25
C CYS A 32 61.77 16.30 -5.29
N SER A 33 60.71 17.06 -5.41
CA SER A 33 60.78 18.40 -6.00
C SER A 33 59.88 19.34 -5.20
N LEU A 34 60.54 20.18 -4.38
CA LEU A 34 59.98 21.42 -3.83
C LEU A 34 59.63 22.38 -4.95
N LEU A 35 58.44 22.94 -4.96
CA LEU A 35 58.17 24.23 -5.59
C LEU A 35 57.02 24.95 -4.87
N LEU A 36 57.39 25.97 -4.17
CA LEU A 36 56.86 27.32 -4.01
C LEU A 36 55.36 27.59 -3.95
N ILE A 37 55.02 28.12 -2.82
CA ILE A 37 53.80 28.85 -2.44
C ILE A 37 53.47 29.95 -3.44
N ALA A 38 52.25 29.90 -4.01
CA ALA A 38 51.59 31.05 -4.58
C ALA A 38 50.21 31.19 -3.90
N CYS A 39 50.04 32.22 -3.06
CA CYS A 39 48.77 32.69 -2.55
C CYS A 39 47.88 33.14 -3.71
N GLY A 40 46.91 32.31 -4.09
CA GLY A 40 45.77 32.69 -4.91
C GLY A 40 44.53 32.65 -4.06
N LYS A 41 43.91 33.79 -3.75
CA LYS A 41 42.55 33.89 -3.22
C LYS A 41 41.58 33.32 -4.27
N SER A 42 41.23 32.04 -4.13
CA SER A 42 40.08 31.46 -4.83
C SER A 42 38.89 31.60 -3.92
N GLY A 43 37.94 32.42 -4.35
CA GLY A 43 36.64 32.51 -3.72
C GLY A 43 35.97 31.13 -3.64
N SER A 44 35.88 30.62 -2.47
CA SER A 44 35.05 29.43 -2.15
C SER A 44 33.60 29.83 -2.43
N THR A 45 33.09 29.45 -3.59
CA THR A 45 31.66 29.33 -3.79
C THR A 45 31.21 28.17 -2.88
N GLY A 46 30.82 28.52 -1.67
CA GLY A 46 30.18 27.63 -0.72
C GLY A 46 28.90 27.10 -1.33
N THR A 47 28.98 25.93 -1.95
CA THR A 47 27.78 25.13 -2.24
C THR A 47 27.13 24.80 -0.92
N ASN A 48 25.94 25.32 -0.74
CA ASN A 48 25.07 25.21 0.43
C ASN A 48 24.88 23.74 0.89
N SER A 49 25.73 23.26 1.77
CA SER A 49 25.52 22.00 2.53
C SER A 49 24.58 22.19 3.73
N LYS A 50 23.92 23.36 3.85
CA LYS A 50 22.98 23.65 4.95
C LYS A 50 21.58 23.06 4.80
N SER A 51 21.23 22.46 3.63
CA SER A 51 19.86 21.97 3.42
C SER A 51 19.54 20.61 4.04
N ALA A 52 20.52 19.77 4.32
CA ALA A 52 20.30 18.42 4.84
C ALA A 52 19.99 18.38 6.35
N SER A 53 20.42 19.39 7.13
CA SER A 53 20.23 19.44 8.58
C SER A 53 18.87 19.98 9.02
N ASN A 54 18.07 20.52 8.11
CA ASN A 54 16.78 21.17 8.41
C ASN A 54 15.56 20.45 7.82
N ALA A 55 15.76 19.30 7.19
CA ALA A 55 14.68 18.51 6.60
C ALA A 55 13.84 17.82 7.68
N ILE A 56 12.52 17.72 7.45
CA ILE A 56 11.59 17.05 8.35
C ILE A 56 11.43 15.60 7.90
N PRO A 57 11.90 14.61 8.72
CA PRO A 57 11.87 13.21 8.35
C PRO A 57 10.48 12.61 8.58
N ILE A 58 9.87 12.04 7.54
CA ILE A 58 8.63 11.25 7.61
C ILE A 58 8.97 9.81 7.21
N GLY A 59 8.57 8.85 8.05
CA GLY A 59 8.79 7.42 7.81
C GLY A 59 7.78 6.87 6.83
N ILE A 60 8.26 6.01 5.92
CA ILE A 60 7.46 5.30 4.95
C ILE A 60 7.66 3.80 5.17
N ALA A 61 6.60 3.11 5.61
CA ALA A 61 6.63 1.70 5.95
C ALA A 61 5.67 0.92 5.02
N PHE A 62 6.11 0.68 3.78
CA PHE A 62 5.37 -0.12 2.81
C PHE A 62 6.13 -1.37 2.42
N ALA A 63 5.41 -2.42 2.01
CA ALA A 63 6.01 -3.61 1.43
C ALA A 63 6.64 -3.27 0.08
N GLN A 64 7.95 -3.52 -0.05
CA GLN A 64 8.68 -3.38 -1.31
C GLN A 64 9.05 -4.73 -1.90
N THR A 65 8.94 -5.77 -1.08
CA THR A 65 9.18 -7.17 -1.42
C THR A 65 7.94 -8.01 -1.09
N SER A 66 7.94 -9.31 -1.43
CA SER A 66 6.85 -10.28 -1.24
C SER A 66 5.72 -10.23 -2.28
N ASN A 67 4.69 -11.05 -2.07
CA ASN A 67 3.49 -11.12 -2.92
C ASN A 67 2.60 -9.87 -2.88
N VAL A 68 2.79 -8.97 -1.92
CA VAL A 68 2.08 -7.69 -1.81
C VAL A 68 2.95 -6.48 -2.17
N ALA A 69 4.15 -6.71 -2.71
CA ALA A 69 5.10 -5.66 -3.07
C ALA A 69 4.50 -4.61 -4.03
N LEU A 70 3.71 -5.04 -5.02
CA LEU A 70 3.13 -4.11 -5.99
C LEU A 70 2.14 -3.13 -5.33
N LEU A 71 1.37 -3.59 -4.34
CA LEU A 71 0.50 -2.72 -3.55
C LEU A 71 1.31 -1.69 -2.73
N GLY A 72 2.39 -2.14 -2.09
CA GLY A 72 3.29 -1.26 -1.35
C GLY A 72 4.05 -0.29 -2.24
N GLN A 73 4.45 -0.70 -3.45
CA GLN A 73 5.06 0.16 -4.46
C GLN A 73 4.09 1.24 -4.95
N GLU A 74 2.81 0.93 -5.18
CA GLU A 74 1.79 1.92 -5.50
C GLU A 74 1.65 2.97 -4.39
N GLY A 75 1.70 2.57 -3.10
CA GLY A 75 1.76 3.50 -1.99
C GLY A 75 3.03 4.36 -2.00
N THR A 76 4.17 3.75 -2.26
CA THR A 76 5.46 4.43 -2.38
C THR A 76 5.47 5.45 -3.53
N ASP A 77 4.85 5.13 -4.66
CA ASP A 77 4.70 6.06 -5.78
C ASP A 77 3.90 7.29 -5.36
N GLY A 78 2.81 7.12 -4.62
CA GLY A 78 2.00 8.22 -4.11
C GLY A 78 2.76 9.17 -3.19
N VAL A 79 3.54 8.63 -2.22
CA VAL A 79 4.32 9.47 -1.29
C VAL A 79 5.47 10.19 -1.99
N LYS A 80 6.10 9.58 -3.02
CA LYS A 80 7.14 10.25 -3.83
C LYS A 80 6.59 11.44 -4.60
N ILE A 81 5.41 11.29 -5.21
CA ILE A 81 4.74 12.42 -5.87
C ILE A 81 4.42 13.52 -4.85
N ALA A 82 3.96 13.16 -3.65
CA ALA A 82 3.67 14.13 -2.58
C ALA A 82 4.93 14.86 -2.11
N GLU A 83 6.03 14.15 -1.84
CA GLU A 83 7.31 14.74 -1.43
C GLU A 83 7.76 15.79 -2.45
N LYS A 84 7.81 15.41 -3.73
CA LYS A 84 8.19 16.35 -4.79
C LYS A 84 7.23 17.53 -4.87
N TYR A 85 5.93 17.30 -4.91
CA TYR A 85 4.91 18.33 -5.05
C TYR A 85 4.97 19.38 -3.93
N PHE A 86 5.11 18.93 -2.70
CA PHE A 86 5.14 19.85 -1.56
C PHE A 86 6.50 20.51 -1.39
N ASN A 87 7.60 19.84 -1.70
CA ASN A 87 8.94 20.43 -1.65
C ASN A 87 9.12 21.49 -2.74
N ASP A 88 8.62 21.27 -3.95
CA ASP A 88 8.63 22.26 -5.04
C ASP A 88 7.81 23.51 -4.66
N LYS A 89 6.85 23.40 -3.75
CA LYS A 89 6.06 24.51 -3.19
C LYS A 89 6.63 25.09 -1.88
N GLY A 90 7.90 24.85 -1.60
CA GLY A 90 8.61 25.40 -0.45
C GLY A 90 8.53 24.56 0.82
N GLY A 91 8.09 23.32 0.74
CA GLY A 91 8.05 22.40 1.88
C GLY A 91 7.19 22.90 3.03
N ILE A 92 7.67 22.75 4.24
CA ILE A 92 7.03 23.22 5.47
C ILE A 92 7.71 24.53 5.88
N ASN A 93 7.16 25.64 5.37
CA ASN A 93 7.65 27.01 5.61
C ASN A 93 9.17 27.15 5.34
N GLY A 94 9.62 26.66 4.17
CA GLY A 94 11.01 26.72 3.75
C GLY A 94 11.87 25.51 4.16
N ARG A 95 11.33 24.56 4.90
CA ARG A 95 12.02 23.31 5.27
C ARG A 95 11.52 22.16 4.40
N PRO A 96 12.43 21.42 3.73
CA PRO A 96 12.03 20.29 2.91
C PRO A 96 11.55 19.12 3.77
N ILE A 97 10.62 18.34 3.21
CA ILE A 97 10.26 17.02 3.70
C ILE A 97 11.32 16.04 3.20
N LYS A 98 11.68 15.07 4.02
CA LYS A 98 12.55 13.96 3.64
C LYS A 98 11.88 12.64 3.99
N LEU A 99 11.65 11.80 2.99
CA LEU A 99 11.11 10.46 3.20
C LEU A 99 12.21 9.50 3.63
N ILE A 100 11.91 8.71 4.67
CA ILE A 100 12.77 7.65 5.21
C ILE A 100 12.04 6.33 4.99
N TYR A 101 12.54 5.52 4.07
CA TYR A 101 11.91 4.27 3.68
C TYR A 101 12.39 3.09 4.53
N GLN A 102 11.43 2.23 4.91
CA GLN A 102 11.70 0.90 5.46
C GLN A 102 10.77 -0.11 4.77
N ASP A 103 11.36 -1.16 4.20
CA ASP A 103 10.59 -2.27 3.66
C ASP A 103 9.98 -3.09 4.79
N THR A 104 8.68 -3.33 4.72
CA THR A 104 7.98 -4.16 5.71
C THR A 104 8.05 -5.66 5.36
N GLY A 105 8.61 -6.04 4.21
CA GLY A 105 8.64 -7.42 3.75
C GLY A 105 7.27 -8.04 3.46
N GLY A 106 6.19 -7.29 3.66
CA GLY A 106 4.82 -7.78 3.49
C GLY A 106 4.31 -8.63 4.66
N ASP A 107 5.06 -8.75 5.75
CA ASP A 107 4.72 -9.54 6.93
C ASP A 107 4.75 -8.71 8.22
N GLU A 108 4.30 -9.32 9.32
CA GLU A 108 4.16 -8.67 10.62
C GLU A 108 5.53 -8.40 11.26
N VAL A 109 6.48 -9.33 11.18
CA VAL A 109 7.80 -9.22 11.81
C VAL A 109 8.62 -8.14 11.12
N GLY A 110 8.65 -8.15 9.78
CA GLY A 110 9.29 -7.11 8.99
C GLY A 110 8.71 -5.73 9.29
N THR A 111 7.39 -5.64 9.46
CA THR A 111 6.72 -4.37 9.79
C THR A 111 7.08 -3.87 11.19
N ILE A 112 7.11 -4.75 12.18
CA ILE A 112 7.55 -4.42 13.55
C ILE A 112 8.98 -3.84 13.51
N ASN A 113 9.90 -4.50 12.80
CA ASN A 113 11.28 -4.06 12.67
C ASN A 113 11.40 -2.71 11.95
N ALA A 114 10.62 -2.53 10.87
CA ALA A 114 10.55 -1.27 10.13
C ALA A 114 10.10 -0.11 11.03
N PHE A 115 9.03 -0.30 11.82
CA PHE A 115 8.53 0.70 12.75
C PHE A 115 9.56 1.03 13.83
N GLN A 116 10.18 0.02 14.43
CA GLN A 116 11.24 0.22 15.44
C GLN A 116 12.42 1.02 14.88
N THR A 117 12.84 0.73 13.66
CA THR A 117 13.92 1.45 12.97
C THR A 117 13.53 2.91 12.70
N LEU A 118 12.35 3.15 12.14
CA LEU A 118 11.86 4.51 11.88
C LEU A 118 11.74 5.34 13.16
N ILE A 119 11.23 4.75 14.23
CA ILE A 119 10.99 5.42 15.51
C ILE A 119 12.30 5.68 16.27
N ASN A 120 13.12 4.64 16.42
CA ASN A 120 14.24 4.66 17.36
C ASN A 120 15.57 5.08 16.73
N GLN A 121 15.80 4.74 15.47
CA GLN A 121 17.05 5.08 14.76
C GLN A 121 16.87 6.33 13.90
N ASN A 122 15.84 6.36 13.07
CA ASN A 122 15.63 7.45 12.13
C ASN A 122 14.93 8.67 12.75
N LYS A 123 14.33 8.54 13.95
CA LYS A 123 13.69 9.63 14.69
C LYS A 123 12.66 10.40 13.87
N VAL A 124 11.85 9.68 13.06
CA VAL A 124 10.83 10.30 12.20
C VAL A 124 9.75 11.01 13.02
N VAL A 125 9.15 12.05 12.45
CA VAL A 125 8.07 12.82 13.10
C VAL A 125 6.71 12.13 13.03
N GLY A 126 6.51 11.27 12.02
CA GLY A 126 5.33 10.45 11.81
C GLY A 126 5.60 9.37 10.76
N ILE A 127 4.68 8.43 10.60
CA ILE A 127 4.81 7.27 9.69
C ILE A 127 3.60 7.21 8.77
N VAL A 128 3.83 6.98 7.47
CA VAL A 128 2.80 6.57 6.50
C VAL A 128 2.94 5.06 6.26
N GLY A 129 1.87 4.33 6.43
CA GLY A 129 1.84 2.87 6.35
C GLY A 129 1.15 2.23 7.56
N PRO A 130 1.25 0.91 7.72
CA PRO A 130 1.85 -0.06 6.80
C PRO A 130 0.93 -0.42 5.62
N THR A 131 1.33 -1.41 4.77
CA THR A 131 0.57 -1.82 3.60
C THR A 131 -0.72 -2.56 3.96
N LEU A 132 -0.63 -3.58 4.80
CA LEU A 132 -1.74 -4.46 5.15
C LEU A 132 -2.35 -4.13 6.52
N SER A 133 -3.67 -4.38 6.68
CA SER A 133 -4.35 -4.22 7.96
C SER A 133 -3.78 -5.14 9.05
N GLN A 134 -3.38 -6.36 8.70
CA GLN A 134 -2.74 -7.29 9.63
C GLN A 134 -1.42 -6.74 10.17
N GLN A 135 -0.61 -6.13 9.31
CA GLN A 135 0.61 -5.43 9.71
C GLN A 135 0.31 -4.25 10.65
N ALA A 136 -0.79 -3.52 10.40
CA ALA A 136 -1.19 -2.42 11.26
C ALA A 136 -1.54 -2.89 12.67
N PHE A 137 -2.26 -4.00 12.84
CA PHE A 137 -2.54 -4.57 14.15
C PHE A 137 -1.28 -4.98 14.91
N SER A 138 -0.24 -5.41 14.21
CA SER A 138 1.03 -5.83 14.82
C SER A 138 1.97 -4.67 15.15
N ALA A 139 2.06 -3.65 14.30
CA ALA A 139 3.07 -2.59 14.41
C ALA A 139 2.55 -1.26 14.98
N ASN A 140 1.30 -0.88 14.73
CA ASN A 140 0.75 0.38 15.24
C ASN A 140 0.79 0.48 16.78
N PRO A 141 0.60 -0.60 17.58
CA PRO A 141 0.80 -0.54 19.02
C PRO A 141 2.22 -0.08 19.44
N ILE A 142 3.23 -0.27 18.60
CA ILE A 142 4.60 0.21 18.86
C ILE A 142 4.65 1.74 18.68
N ALA A 143 4.06 2.25 17.61
CA ALA A 143 3.98 3.68 17.36
C ALA A 143 3.17 4.40 18.45
N GLU A 144 2.02 3.83 18.85
CA GLU A 144 1.18 4.30 19.95
C GLU A 144 1.97 4.48 21.24
N ARG A 145 2.67 3.41 21.71
CA ARG A 145 3.49 3.46 22.93
C ARG A 145 4.62 4.51 22.86
N ASN A 146 5.13 4.80 21.67
CA ASN A 146 6.18 5.79 21.44
C ASN A 146 5.64 7.17 21.05
N ARG A 147 4.31 7.34 21.05
CA ARG A 147 3.62 8.58 20.68
C ARG A 147 4.08 9.11 19.32
N VAL A 148 4.13 8.22 18.32
CA VAL A 148 4.47 8.56 16.94
C VAL A 148 3.21 8.49 16.09
N PRO A 149 2.75 9.59 15.51
CA PRO A 149 1.59 9.56 14.63
C PRO A 149 1.78 8.61 13.47
N VAL A 150 0.78 7.77 13.20
CA VAL A 150 0.71 6.88 12.03
C VAL A 150 -0.52 7.24 11.21
N ILE A 151 -0.35 7.35 9.90
CA ILE A 151 -1.48 7.47 8.97
C ILE A 151 -1.49 6.26 8.04
N GLY A 152 -2.48 5.37 8.23
CA GLY A 152 -2.73 4.24 7.34
C GLY A 152 -3.29 4.70 5.99
N ALA A 153 -2.60 4.34 4.90
CA ALA A 153 -3.02 4.68 3.54
C ALA A 153 -3.83 3.56 2.85
N SER A 154 -3.74 2.31 3.34
CA SER A 154 -4.41 1.15 2.74
C SER A 154 -5.04 0.20 3.77
N ASN A 155 -5.07 0.60 5.03
CA ASN A 155 -5.55 -0.22 6.15
C ASN A 155 -7.05 -0.02 6.37
N THR A 156 -7.88 -0.89 5.83
CA THR A 156 -9.35 -0.71 5.77
C THR A 156 -10.14 -1.62 6.69
N ALA A 157 -9.50 -2.56 7.40
CA ALA A 157 -10.16 -3.40 8.39
C ALA A 157 -10.80 -2.58 9.51
N LYS A 158 -11.84 -3.15 10.12
CA LYS A 158 -12.43 -2.60 11.35
C LYS A 158 -11.42 -2.66 12.49
N GLY A 159 -11.42 -1.67 13.36
CA GLY A 159 -10.59 -1.67 14.57
C GLY A 159 -9.18 -1.10 14.40
N ILE A 160 -8.81 -0.55 13.22
CA ILE A 160 -7.48 0.05 13.03
C ILE A 160 -7.30 1.36 13.82
N PRO A 161 -8.20 2.35 13.75
CA PRO A 161 -8.02 3.57 14.54
C PRO A 161 -8.16 3.34 16.04
N GLU A 162 -8.92 2.33 16.45
CA GLU A 162 -9.14 1.95 17.85
C GLU A 162 -7.90 1.34 18.52
N ILE A 163 -6.80 1.14 17.78
CA ILE A 163 -5.52 0.68 18.35
C ILE A 163 -4.94 1.71 19.31
N GLY A 164 -5.16 3.02 19.06
CA GLY A 164 -4.72 4.07 19.96
C GLY A 164 -4.81 5.47 19.37
N ASP A 165 -4.57 6.47 20.22
CA ASP A 165 -4.75 7.89 19.91
C ASP A 165 -3.79 8.42 18.81
N TYR A 166 -2.66 7.72 18.57
CA TYR A 166 -1.66 8.08 17.57
C TYR A 166 -1.83 7.31 16.26
N VAL A 167 -2.97 6.64 16.08
CA VAL A 167 -3.27 5.86 14.87
C VAL A 167 -4.45 6.48 14.13
N ALA A 168 -4.19 7.01 12.94
CA ALA A 168 -5.21 7.49 12.03
C ALA A 168 -5.13 6.76 10.68
N ARG A 169 -6.16 6.91 9.84
CA ARG A 169 -6.13 6.42 8.46
C ARG A 169 -6.87 7.35 7.51
N VAL A 170 -6.38 7.43 6.29
CA VAL A 170 -7.07 8.10 5.17
C VAL A 170 -7.76 7.11 4.22
N SER A 171 -7.61 5.82 4.47
CA SER A 171 -8.32 4.75 3.78
C SER A 171 -9.65 4.49 4.48
N ALA A 172 -10.76 4.78 3.80
CA ALA A 172 -12.09 4.56 4.36
C ALA A 172 -12.32 3.08 4.71
N SER A 173 -12.99 2.86 5.83
CA SER A 173 -13.33 1.50 6.28
C SER A 173 -14.11 0.71 5.24
N VAL A 174 -13.83 -0.59 5.11
CA VAL A 174 -14.63 -1.50 4.27
C VAL A 174 -16.11 -1.48 4.65
N ALA A 175 -16.44 -1.16 5.89
CA ALA A 175 -17.84 -1.02 6.33
C ALA A 175 -18.58 0.12 5.60
N VAL A 176 -17.86 1.13 5.14
CA VAL A 176 -18.42 2.25 4.37
C VAL A 176 -18.40 1.95 2.88
N VAL A 177 -17.31 1.41 2.36
CA VAL A 177 -17.05 1.28 0.90
C VAL A 177 -17.73 0.05 0.30
N ALA A 178 -17.64 -1.12 0.94
CA ALA A 178 -18.11 -2.37 0.36
C ALA A 178 -19.60 -2.39 -0.06
N PRO A 179 -20.55 -1.80 0.69
CA PRO A 179 -21.97 -1.81 0.28
C PRO A 179 -22.26 -1.13 -1.06
N TYR A 180 -21.40 -0.22 -1.54
CA TYR A 180 -21.61 0.45 -2.83
C TYR A 180 -21.54 -0.52 -4.01
N SER A 181 -20.62 -1.49 -3.99
CA SER A 181 -20.52 -2.50 -5.05
C SER A 181 -21.74 -3.40 -5.11
N LEU A 182 -22.30 -3.80 -3.96
CA LEU A 182 -23.51 -4.62 -3.91
C LEU A 182 -24.74 -3.86 -4.43
N LYS A 183 -24.88 -2.58 -4.07
CA LYS A 183 -25.93 -1.71 -4.63
C LYS A 183 -25.80 -1.58 -6.15
N ALA A 184 -24.58 -1.46 -6.67
CA ALA A 184 -24.35 -1.40 -8.11
C ALA A 184 -24.69 -2.72 -8.82
N ALA A 185 -24.35 -3.87 -8.23
CA ALA A 185 -24.74 -5.17 -8.76
C ALA A 185 -26.26 -5.34 -8.84
N LEU A 186 -26.99 -4.93 -7.79
CA LEU A 186 -28.46 -4.96 -7.76
C LEU A 186 -29.08 -3.98 -8.79
N LYS A 187 -28.44 -2.83 -9.04
CA LYS A 187 -28.89 -1.90 -10.09
C LYS A 187 -28.71 -2.52 -11.48
N GLN A 188 -27.64 -3.27 -11.73
CA GLN A 188 -27.40 -3.97 -12.99
C GLN A 188 -28.37 -5.17 -13.18
N ASN A 189 -28.64 -5.90 -12.10
CA ASN A 189 -29.58 -7.03 -12.12
C ASN A 189 -30.48 -6.98 -10.88
N PRO A 190 -31.67 -6.34 -11.00
CA PRO A 190 -32.65 -6.29 -9.88
C PRO A 190 -33.24 -7.64 -9.48
N GLN A 191 -33.09 -8.68 -10.30
CA GLN A 191 -33.58 -10.03 -10.04
C GLN A 191 -32.57 -10.92 -9.30
N LEU A 192 -31.38 -10.38 -8.99
CA LEU A 192 -30.33 -11.06 -8.26
C LEU A 192 -30.86 -11.57 -6.90
N LYS A 193 -30.67 -12.85 -6.61
CA LYS A 193 -31.15 -13.49 -5.36
C LYS A 193 -30.05 -14.30 -4.68
N LYS A 194 -29.37 -15.19 -5.40
CA LYS A 194 -28.40 -16.13 -4.85
C LYS A 194 -26.98 -15.56 -4.85
N VAL A 195 -26.33 -15.57 -3.72
CA VAL A 195 -24.98 -15.02 -3.54
C VAL A 195 -24.06 -16.07 -2.99
N ALA A 196 -22.92 -16.29 -3.63
CA ALA A 196 -21.78 -17.02 -3.10
C ALA A 196 -20.70 -16.04 -2.64
N VAL A 197 -20.09 -16.30 -1.52
CA VAL A 197 -19.02 -15.47 -0.96
C VAL A 197 -17.74 -16.29 -0.84
N PHE A 198 -16.62 -15.71 -1.23
CA PHE A 198 -15.27 -16.25 -1.04
C PHE A 198 -14.42 -15.28 -0.23
N TYR A 199 -13.59 -15.78 0.68
CA TYR A 199 -12.67 -14.90 1.39
C TYR A 199 -11.39 -15.59 1.86
N ALA A 200 -10.28 -14.83 1.89
CA ALA A 200 -9.03 -15.29 2.46
C ALA A 200 -9.10 -15.26 4.00
N GLN A 201 -9.15 -16.46 4.61
CA GLN A 201 -9.37 -16.60 6.05
C GLN A 201 -8.16 -16.30 6.92
N ASN A 202 -6.97 -16.19 6.33
CA ASN A 202 -5.72 -15.87 7.04
C ASN A 202 -5.36 -14.38 7.04
N ASP A 203 -6.19 -13.52 6.44
CA ASP A 203 -5.93 -12.08 6.36
C ASP A 203 -7.00 -11.27 7.13
N ALA A 204 -6.54 -10.31 7.94
CA ALA A 204 -7.42 -9.52 8.82
C ALA A 204 -8.36 -8.58 8.04
N PHE A 205 -7.88 -8.01 6.92
CA PHE A 205 -8.70 -7.18 6.05
C PHE A 205 -9.82 -8.01 5.41
N ASN A 206 -9.47 -9.14 4.80
CA ASN A 206 -10.44 -10.01 4.11
C ASN A 206 -11.50 -10.57 5.06
N LYS A 207 -11.13 -10.91 6.32
CA LYS A 207 -12.10 -11.28 7.37
C LYS A 207 -13.06 -10.13 7.66
N SER A 208 -12.54 -8.93 7.87
CA SER A 208 -13.35 -7.75 8.15
C SER A 208 -14.30 -7.42 7.00
N GLU A 209 -13.82 -7.51 5.76
CA GLU A 209 -14.60 -7.20 4.57
C GLU A 209 -15.70 -8.23 4.31
N THR A 210 -15.39 -9.53 4.44
CA THR A 210 -16.38 -10.59 4.24
C THR A 210 -17.53 -10.51 5.25
N GLU A 211 -17.27 -10.14 6.51
CA GLU A 211 -18.30 -9.90 7.52
C GLU A 211 -19.29 -8.80 7.08
N ILE A 212 -18.77 -7.72 6.50
CA ILE A 212 -19.59 -6.61 6.00
C ILE A 212 -20.42 -7.07 4.79
N PHE A 213 -19.84 -7.79 3.84
CA PHE A 213 -20.58 -8.32 2.70
C PHE A 213 -21.66 -9.31 3.10
N GLN A 214 -21.35 -10.26 3.98
CA GLN A 214 -22.33 -11.23 4.46
C GLN A 214 -23.49 -10.54 5.21
N LYS A 215 -23.16 -9.52 6.03
CA LYS A 215 -24.19 -8.70 6.68
C LYS A 215 -25.03 -7.95 5.65
N ALA A 216 -24.43 -7.32 4.65
CA ALA A 216 -25.16 -6.58 3.62
C ALA A 216 -26.07 -7.50 2.78
N VAL A 217 -25.60 -8.70 2.42
CA VAL A 217 -26.38 -9.74 1.74
C VAL A 217 -27.62 -10.10 2.57
N LYS A 218 -27.45 -10.31 3.88
CA LYS A 218 -28.55 -10.62 4.80
C LYS A 218 -29.52 -9.44 4.95
N ASP A 219 -29.03 -8.22 5.13
CA ASP A 219 -29.86 -7.02 5.30
C ASP A 219 -30.72 -6.76 4.05
N LEU A 220 -30.20 -7.09 2.86
CA LEU A 220 -30.90 -6.98 1.58
C LEU A 220 -31.79 -8.19 1.27
N LYS A 221 -31.91 -9.15 2.21
CA LYS A 221 -32.71 -10.39 2.10
C LYS A 221 -32.34 -11.22 0.85
N LEU A 222 -31.06 -11.21 0.48
CA LEU A 222 -30.52 -12.10 -0.54
C LEU A 222 -30.19 -13.46 0.08
N ASP A 223 -30.18 -14.50 -0.74
CA ASP A 223 -29.92 -15.87 -0.35
C ASP A 223 -28.39 -16.14 -0.40
N LEU A 224 -27.76 -16.22 0.76
CA LEU A 224 -26.34 -16.58 0.89
C LEU A 224 -26.20 -18.09 0.76
N VAL A 225 -25.96 -18.58 -0.46
CA VAL A 225 -25.95 -20.02 -0.77
C VAL A 225 -24.70 -20.74 -0.29
N THR A 226 -23.55 -20.06 -0.22
CA THR A 226 -22.30 -20.62 0.31
C THR A 226 -21.31 -19.54 0.73
N VAL A 227 -20.42 -19.88 1.67
CA VAL A 227 -19.25 -19.10 2.07
C VAL A 227 -18.02 -19.99 1.98
N GLN A 228 -17.19 -19.77 0.98
CA GLN A 228 -15.98 -20.52 0.70
C GLN A 228 -14.75 -19.82 1.30
N LYS A 229 -13.85 -20.60 1.86
CA LYS A 229 -12.63 -20.10 2.52
C LYS A 229 -11.40 -20.51 1.73
N PHE A 230 -10.42 -19.62 1.67
CA PHE A 230 -9.12 -19.89 1.07
C PHE A 230 -7.98 -19.19 1.86
N GLN A 231 -6.73 -19.36 1.43
CA GLN A 231 -5.56 -18.68 1.97
C GLN A 231 -5.04 -17.68 0.94
N THR A 232 -4.44 -16.58 1.37
CA THR A 232 -3.82 -15.60 0.45
C THR A 232 -2.67 -16.18 -0.39
N THR A 233 -2.19 -17.37 -0.04
CA THR A 233 -1.16 -18.10 -0.75
C THR A 233 -1.70 -19.18 -1.70
N ASP A 234 -3.02 -19.39 -1.70
CA ASP A 234 -3.63 -20.40 -2.58
C ASP A 234 -3.58 -19.93 -4.05
N THR A 235 -3.37 -20.88 -4.94
CA THR A 235 -3.31 -20.64 -6.39
C THR A 235 -4.29 -21.51 -7.16
N ASP A 236 -4.83 -22.56 -6.54
CA ASP A 236 -5.86 -23.44 -7.08
C ASP A 236 -7.14 -23.35 -6.26
N PHE A 237 -8.22 -23.01 -6.93
CA PHE A 237 -9.54 -22.78 -6.35
C PHE A 237 -10.61 -23.66 -7.02
N GLN A 238 -10.22 -24.63 -7.86
CA GLN A 238 -11.16 -25.38 -8.69
C GLN A 238 -12.24 -26.09 -7.88
N ALA A 239 -11.88 -26.70 -6.77
CA ALA A 239 -12.83 -27.39 -5.91
C ALA A 239 -13.88 -26.41 -5.33
N GLN A 240 -13.43 -25.34 -4.67
CA GLN A 240 -14.32 -24.33 -4.06
C GLN A 240 -15.16 -23.62 -5.12
N ALA A 241 -14.58 -23.32 -6.29
CA ALA A 241 -15.27 -22.67 -7.39
C ALA A 241 -16.36 -23.58 -8.00
N SER A 242 -16.08 -24.87 -8.20
CA SER A 242 -17.06 -25.84 -8.70
C SER A 242 -18.21 -26.01 -7.72
N ASP A 243 -17.92 -26.21 -6.43
CA ASP A 243 -18.93 -26.36 -5.38
C ASP A 243 -19.88 -25.13 -5.33
N ALA A 244 -19.31 -23.93 -5.49
CA ALA A 244 -20.11 -22.72 -5.50
C ALA A 244 -20.95 -22.58 -6.78
N ILE A 245 -20.40 -22.90 -7.97
CA ILE A 245 -21.10 -22.81 -9.25
C ILE A 245 -22.28 -23.78 -9.32
N ASP A 246 -22.17 -24.98 -8.73
CA ASP A 246 -23.25 -25.98 -8.69
C ASP A 246 -24.50 -25.46 -7.94
N LEU A 247 -24.33 -24.52 -7.02
CA LEU A 247 -25.44 -23.84 -6.33
C LEU A 247 -26.13 -22.75 -7.19
N LYS A 248 -25.58 -22.49 -8.38
CA LYS A 248 -26.08 -21.52 -9.36
C LYS A 248 -26.26 -20.12 -8.77
N PRO A 249 -25.21 -19.49 -8.24
CA PRO A 249 -25.30 -18.14 -7.70
C PRO A 249 -25.46 -17.12 -8.85
N ASP A 250 -26.26 -16.07 -8.61
CA ASP A 250 -26.40 -14.94 -9.52
C ASP A 250 -25.22 -13.97 -9.34
N LEU A 251 -24.66 -13.95 -8.14
CA LEU A 251 -23.57 -13.09 -7.73
C LEU A 251 -22.50 -13.88 -6.96
N VAL A 252 -21.24 -13.65 -7.32
CA VAL A 252 -20.09 -14.05 -6.51
C VAL A 252 -19.42 -12.81 -5.92
N ILE A 253 -19.14 -12.83 -4.61
CA ILE A 253 -18.38 -11.79 -3.90
C ILE A 253 -17.05 -12.38 -3.46
N ILE A 254 -15.94 -11.70 -3.75
CA ILE A 254 -14.60 -12.17 -3.43
C ILE A 254 -13.90 -11.13 -2.53
N SER A 255 -13.70 -11.47 -1.26
CA SER A 255 -12.83 -10.74 -0.35
C SER A 255 -11.43 -11.38 -0.38
N GLY A 256 -10.58 -10.85 -1.25
CA GLY A 256 -9.21 -11.29 -1.51
C GLY A 256 -8.32 -10.12 -1.91
N LEU A 257 -7.03 -10.37 -2.02
CA LEU A 257 -6.07 -9.44 -2.61
C LEU A 257 -6.01 -9.65 -4.14
N ALA A 258 -5.24 -8.83 -4.83
CA ALA A 258 -5.21 -8.88 -6.29
C ALA A 258 -4.72 -10.22 -6.86
N VAL A 259 -3.77 -10.89 -6.18
CA VAL A 259 -3.17 -12.13 -6.69
C VAL A 259 -4.11 -13.32 -6.49
N ASP A 260 -4.50 -13.60 -5.26
CA ASP A 260 -5.39 -14.71 -4.89
C ASP A 260 -6.80 -14.52 -5.46
N GLY A 261 -7.39 -13.34 -5.22
CA GLY A 261 -8.72 -13.02 -5.73
C GLY A 261 -8.78 -12.97 -7.26
N GLY A 262 -7.75 -12.44 -7.93
CA GLY A 262 -7.68 -12.42 -9.39
C GLY A 262 -7.55 -13.83 -9.99
N ASN A 263 -6.77 -14.72 -9.38
CA ASN A 263 -6.70 -16.12 -9.77
C ASN A 263 -8.05 -16.84 -9.59
N LEU A 264 -8.76 -16.54 -8.49
CA LEU A 264 -10.10 -17.08 -8.26
C LEU A 264 -11.11 -16.58 -9.32
N VAL A 265 -11.09 -15.28 -9.67
CA VAL A 265 -11.91 -14.75 -10.79
C VAL A 265 -11.63 -15.53 -12.06
N ARG A 266 -10.36 -15.73 -12.40
CA ARG A 266 -9.96 -16.47 -13.60
C ARG A 266 -10.56 -17.88 -13.59
N GLN A 267 -10.39 -18.63 -12.53
CA GLN A 267 -10.87 -20.02 -12.44
C GLN A 267 -12.39 -20.12 -12.46
N LEU A 268 -13.11 -19.21 -11.78
CA LEU A 268 -14.57 -19.13 -11.90
C LEU A 268 -15.02 -18.94 -13.36
N ARG A 269 -14.36 -18.04 -14.11
CA ARG A 269 -14.67 -17.79 -15.54
C ARG A 269 -14.29 -18.98 -16.43
N GLU A 270 -13.14 -19.61 -16.19
CA GLU A 270 -12.70 -20.83 -16.91
C GLU A 270 -13.66 -22.00 -16.70
N LEU A 271 -14.24 -22.14 -15.51
CA LEU A 271 -15.30 -23.11 -15.18
C LEU A 271 -16.68 -22.71 -15.72
N GLY A 272 -16.78 -21.59 -16.46
CA GLY A 272 -18.00 -21.19 -17.16
C GLY A 272 -18.95 -20.30 -16.37
N TYR A 273 -18.56 -19.80 -15.19
CA TYR A 273 -19.39 -18.84 -14.44
C TYR A 273 -19.54 -17.52 -15.21
N LYS A 274 -20.77 -17.15 -15.55
CA LYS A 274 -21.10 -15.92 -16.31
C LYS A 274 -21.83 -14.85 -15.49
N GLY A 275 -22.13 -15.15 -14.23
CA GLY A 275 -22.82 -14.22 -13.34
C GLY A 275 -21.96 -13.01 -12.95
N ILE A 276 -22.55 -12.10 -12.19
CA ILE A 276 -21.86 -10.91 -11.70
C ILE A 276 -20.78 -11.33 -10.69
N ILE A 277 -19.61 -10.68 -10.76
CA ILE A 277 -18.56 -10.82 -9.73
C ILE A 277 -18.32 -9.43 -9.11
N ILE A 278 -18.32 -9.37 -7.80
CA ILE A 278 -17.81 -8.26 -7.01
C ILE A 278 -16.43 -8.65 -6.46
N GLY A 279 -15.42 -7.87 -6.78
CA GLY A 279 -14.14 -7.88 -6.08
C GLY A 279 -14.16 -6.91 -4.90
N GLY A 280 -13.58 -7.31 -3.79
CA GLY A 280 -13.43 -6.45 -2.63
C GLY A 280 -12.41 -5.32 -2.84
N ASN A 281 -12.16 -4.55 -1.78
CA ASN A 281 -11.25 -3.40 -1.85
C ASN A 281 -9.80 -3.81 -2.21
N GLY A 282 -9.41 -5.07 -1.96
CA GLY A 282 -8.10 -5.60 -2.36
C GLY A 282 -7.87 -5.68 -3.89
N PHE A 283 -8.94 -5.50 -4.69
CA PHE A 283 -8.84 -5.42 -6.16
C PHE A 283 -8.53 -4.01 -6.69
N ASN A 284 -8.51 -2.99 -5.82
CA ASN A 284 -8.29 -1.59 -6.20
C ASN A 284 -6.81 -1.24 -6.45
N THR A 285 -6.13 -2.09 -7.19
CA THR A 285 -4.76 -1.94 -7.66
C THR A 285 -4.67 -2.26 -9.14
N SER A 286 -3.77 -1.59 -9.86
CA SER A 286 -3.56 -1.88 -11.29
C SER A 286 -3.05 -3.30 -11.55
N HIS A 287 -2.52 -3.97 -10.52
CA HIS A 287 -2.01 -5.32 -10.63
C HIS A 287 -3.08 -6.37 -10.94
N ILE A 288 -4.33 -6.13 -10.55
CA ILE A 288 -5.45 -7.05 -10.82
C ILE A 288 -5.55 -7.41 -12.31
N PHE A 289 -5.33 -6.44 -13.21
CA PHE A 289 -5.46 -6.65 -14.66
C PHE A 289 -4.50 -7.71 -15.21
N SER A 290 -3.25 -7.74 -14.72
CA SER A 290 -2.25 -8.73 -15.15
C SER A 290 -2.50 -10.13 -14.59
N VAL A 291 -3.24 -10.24 -13.47
CA VAL A 291 -3.54 -11.52 -12.81
C VAL A 291 -4.70 -12.24 -13.50
N CYS A 292 -5.87 -11.63 -13.55
CA CYS A 292 -7.06 -12.27 -14.13
C CYS A 292 -7.23 -12.01 -15.64
N ARG A 293 -6.45 -11.08 -16.23
CA ARG A 293 -6.39 -10.81 -17.67
C ARG A 293 -7.79 -10.55 -18.26
N ALA A 294 -8.06 -11.02 -19.49
CA ALA A 294 -9.34 -10.83 -20.15
C ALA A 294 -10.55 -11.30 -19.32
N LEU A 295 -10.35 -12.22 -18.37
CA LEU A 295 -11.41 -12.78 -17.54
C LEU A 295 -11.84 -11.87 -16.38
N CYS A 296 -11.13 -10.76 -16.17
CA CYS A 296 -11.55 -9.69 -15.26
C CYS A 296 -12.64 -8.81 -15.79
N ASP A 297 -12.91 -8.80 -17.11
CA ASP A 297 -13.82 -7.82 -17.69
C ASP A 297 -15.21 -7.89 -17.02
N GLY A 298 -15.72 -6.74 -16.62
CA GLY A 298 -17.01 -6.62 -15.95
C GLY A 298 -17.02 -6.88 -14.43
N VAL A 299 -15.91 -7.25 -13.80
CA VAL A 299 -15.84 -7.36 -12.33
C VAL A 299 -16.10 -5.98 -11.70
N ILE A 300 -17.01 -5.92 -10.74
CA ILE A 300 -17.40 -4.68 -10.04
C ILE A 300 -16.52 -4.49 -8.81
N VAL A 301 -16.03 -3.28 -8.59
CA VAL A 301 -15.30 -2.89 -7.38
C VAL A 301 -15.80 -1.54 -6.87
N ALA A 302 -15.91 -1.39 -5.56
CA ALA A 302 -16.14 -0.09 -4.95
C ALA A 302 -14.80 0.58 -4.65
N GLN A 303 -14.73 1.91 -4.84
CA GLN A 303 -13.50 2.69 -4.68
C GLN A 303 -13.73 3.95 -3.83
N ALA A 304 -12.71 4.33 -3.07
CA ALA A 304 -12.66 5.58 -2.32
C ALA A 304 -11.89 6.70 -3.07
N TYR A 305 -11.55 6.46 -4.33
CA TYR A 305 -10.84 7.41 -5.19
C TYR A 305 -11.32 7.31 -6.64
N SER A 306 -11.40 8.45 -7.31
CA SER A 306 -11.54 8.52 -8.77
C SER A 306 -10.56 9.53 -9.35
N PRO A 307 -9.78 9.18 -10.39
CA PRO A 307 -8.94 10.13 -11.10
C PRO A 307 -9.76 11.22 -11.81
N GLU A 308 -11.07 11.02 -11.96
CA GLU A 308 -12.00 11.97 -12.58
C GLU A 308 -12.58 12.98 -11.57
N TYR A 309 -12.32 12.83 -10.27
CA TYR A 309 -12.78 13.79 -9.25
C TYR A 309 -12.22 15.18 -9.53
N LYS A 310 -13.14 16.16 -9.65
CA LYS A 310 -12.79 17.52 -10.05
C LYS A 310 -12.35 18.35 -8.84
N SER A 311 -11.06 18.40 -8.59
CA SER A 311 -10.43 19.34 -7.67
C SER A 311 -9.06 19.75 -8.19
N GLU A 312 -8.55 20.89 -7.76
CA GLU A 312 -7.24 21.40 -8.15
C GLU A 312 -6.14 20.42 -7.71
N ILE A 313 -6.20 19.92 -6.48
CA ILE A 313 -5.21 19.02 -5.93
C ILE A 313 -5.22 17.65 -6.63
N ASN A 314 -6.40 17.09 -6.94
CA ASN A 314 -6.47 15.84 -7.69
C ASN A 314 -5.94 16.01 -9.12
N THR A 315 -6.26 17.12 -9.78
CA THR A 315 -5.74 17.45 -11.12
C THR A 315 -4.20 17.53 -11.10
N ALA A 316 -3.63 18.20 -10.12
CA ALA A 316 -2.18 18.34 -9.96
C ALA A 316 -1.52 16.97 -9.65
N PHE A 317 -2.07 16.20 -8.72
CA PHE A 317 -1.60 14.87 -8.38
C PHE A 317 -1.63 13.94 -9.59
N ARG A 318 -2.79 13.82 -10.26
CA ARG A 318 -2.96 12.98 -11.46
C ARG A 318 -1.97 13.35 -12.56
N LYS A 319 -1.82 14.67 -12.85
CA LYS A 319 -0.86 15.16 -13.86
C LYS A 319 0.57 14.74 -13.53
N ALA A 320 1.00 14.93 -12.28
CA ALA A 320 2.34 14.54 -11.84
C ALA A 320 2.54 13.02 -11.90
N TYR A 321 1.55 12.25 -11.46
CA TYR A 321 1.60 10.80 -11.47
C TYR A 321 1.69 10.23 -12.89
N VAL A 322 0.82 10.69 -13.80
CA VAL A 322 0.81 10.25 -15.21
C VAL A 322 2.12 10.64 -15.92
N ALA A 323 2.65 11.83 -15.64
CA ALA A 323 3.94 12.25 -16.18
C ALA A 323 5.10 11.31 -15.76
N GLN A 324 5.09 10.86 -14.49
CA GLN A 324 6.15 10.02 -13.93
C GLN A 324 5.98 8.53 -14.30
N TYR A 325 4.76 7.99 -14.23
CA TYR A 325 4.53 6.54 -14.28
C TYR A 325 3.80 6.07 -15.55
N ARG A 326 3.37 6.99 -16.43
CA ARG A 326 2.69 6.71 -17.72
C ARG A 326 1.41 5.89 -17.58
N ARG A 327 0.76 5.95 -16.42
CA ARG A 327 -0.51 5.30 -16.11
C ARG A 327 -1.34 6.16 -15.16
N GLU A 328 -2.65 5.91 -15.10
CA GLU A 328 -3.51 6.55 -14.10
C GLU A 328 -3.11 6.14 -12.68
N PRO A 329 -3.20 7.06 -11.71
CA PRO A 329 -2.92 6.73 -10.32
C PRO A 329 -3.95 5.75 -9.76
N PRO A 330 -3.52 4.61 -9.18
CA PRO A 330 -4.40 3.72 -8.45
C PRO A 330 -4.82 4.33 -7.11
N GLN A 331 -5.88 3.77 -6.50
CA GLN A 331 -6.44 4.26 -5.24
C GLN A 331 -5.40 4.42 -4.13
N VAL A 332 -4.54 3.41 -3.95
CA VAL A 332 -3.53 3.44 -2.87
C VAL A 332 -2.52 4.57 -3.06
N SER A 333 -2.15 4.89 -4.30
CA SER A 333 -1.27 6.04 -4.57
C SER A 333 -1.92 7.37 -4.17
N ALA A 334 -3.22 7.54 -4.46
CA ALA A 334 -3.96 8.74 -4.06
C ALA A 334 -4.11 8.83 -2.53
N GLN A 335 -4.36 7.71 -1.87
CA GLN A 335 -4.43 7.64 -0.41
C GLN A 335 -3.08 7.93 0.25
N ALA A 336 -1.98 7.39 -0.29
CA ALA A 336 -0.64 7.64 0.23
C ALA A 336 -0.20 9.10 0.01
N PHE A 337 -0.53 9.70 -1.14
CA PHE A 337 -0.36 11.14 -1.37
C PHE A 337 -1.16 11.94 -0.33
N THR A 338 -2.42 11.57 -0.09
CA THR A 338 -3.29 12.23 0.89
C THR A 338 -2.72 12.13 2.32
N ALA A 339 -2.20 10.98 2.73
CA ALA A 339 -1.56 10.82 4.03
C ALA A 339 -0.37 11.78 4.21
N MET A 340 0.46 11.93 3.17
CA MET A 340 1.54 12.91 3.16
C MET A 340 1.03 14.35 3.20
N GLN A 341 -0.03 14.66 2.44
CA GLN A 341 -0.66 15.99 2.44
C GLN A 341 -1.14 16.37 3.84
N VAL A 342 -1.81 15.44 4.53
CA VAL A 342 -2.27 15.64 5.92
C VAL A 342 -1.10 16.01 6.84
N TYR A 343 0.01 15.28 6.79
CA TYR A 343 1.20 15.62 7.56
C TYR A 343 1.75 17.01 7.23
N VAL A 344 1.87 17.33 5.95
CA VAL A 344 2.43 18.61 5.50
C VAL A 344 1.57 19.78 5.95
N GLU A 345 0.25 19.70 5.77
CA GLU A 345 -0.66 20.78 6.13
C GLU A 345 -0.77 20.93 7.64
N ALA A 346 -0.79 19.83 8.39
CA ALA A 346 -0.75 19.85 9.85
C ALA A 346 0.56 20.47 10.38
N LEU A 347 1.71 20.09 9.84
CA LEU A 347 3.01 20.67 10.18
C LEU A 347 3.10 22.15 9.81
N LYS A 348 2.60 22.57 8.65
CA LYS A 348 2.53 24.00 8.26
C LYS A 348 1.66 24.80 9.23
N SER A 349 0.51 24.25 9.61
CA SER A 349 -0.39 24.89 10.57
C SER A 349 0.24 24.99 11.95
N LEU A 350 0.92 23.95 12.39
CA LEU A 350 1.60 23.91 13.69
C LEU A 350 2.76 24.90 13.73
N ASP A 351 3.59 24.97 12.68
CA ASP A 351 4.74 25.88 12.61
C ASP A 351 4.33 27.36 12.63
N LYS A 352 3.15 27.69 12.07
CA LYS A 352 2.60 29.06 12.16
C LYS A 352 2.21 29.45 13.59
N LYS A 353 1.82 28.47 14.42
CA LYS A 353 1.42 28.68 15.82
C LYS A 353 2.62 28.65 16.76
N ASN A 354 3.43 27.62 16.61
CA ASN A 354 4.54 27.30 17.51
C ASN A 354 5.75 26.91 16.68
N ALA A 355 6.71 27.75 16.46
CA ALA A 355 7.90 27.42 15.67
C ALA A 355 8.39 25.98 15.96
N ILE A 356 8.09 25.02 15.08
CA ILE A 356 8.30 23.57 15.33
C ILE A 356 9.76 23.20 15.56
N ASN A 357 10.71 24.06 15.15
CA ASN A 357 12.13 23.92 15.45
C ASN A 357 12.49 24.15 16.93
N LYS A 358 11.60 24.69 17.73
CA LYS A 358 11.78 24.89 19.16
C LYS A 358 11.21 23.74 20.00
N LEU A 359 10.43 22.85 19.37
CA LEU A 359 9.86 21.69 20.03
C LEU A 359 10.85 20.55 20.09
N SER A 360 10.91 19.83 21.22
CA SER A 360 11.55 18.53 21.26
C SER A 360 10.79 17.55 20.37
N LEU A 361 11.44 16.49 19.89
CA LEU A 361 10.79 15.50 19.04
C LEU A 361 9.52 14.88 19.66
N PRO A 362 9.48 14.49 20.95
CA PRO A 362 8.25 14.03 21.58
C PRO A 362 7.12 15.07 21.60
N GLN A 363 7.45 16.33 21.88
CA GLN A 363 6.48 17.43 21.83
C GLN A 363 5.94 17.62 20.39
N LEU A 364 6.84 17.66 19.39
CA LEU A 364 6.45 17.80 18.00
C LEU A 364 5.49 16.68 17.56
N ARG A 365 5.78 15.42 17.92
CA ARG A 365 4.91 14.27 17.59
C ARG A 365 3.53 14.40 18.22
N THR A 366 3.46 14.80 19.48
CA THR A 366 2.18 14.97 20.20
C THR A 366 1.36 16.12 19.60
N GLU A 367 1.97 17.28 19.39
CA GLU A 367 1.27 18.43 18.80
C GLU A 367 0.87 18.17 17.35
N LEU A 368 1.71 17.48 16.58
CA LEU A 368 1.39 17.05 15.22
C LEU A 368 0.16 16.13 15.20
N ASN A 369 0.12 15.13 16.08
CA ASN A 369 -1.02 14.22 16.19
C ASN A 369 -2.32 14.98 16.50
N GLN A 370 -2.29 15.88 17.46
CA GLN A 370 -3.45 16.71 17.79
C GLN A 370 -3.88 17.62 16.63
N GLN A 371 -2.91 18.18 15.90
CA GLN A 371 -3.20 19.09 14.79
C GLN A 371 -3.78 18.36 13.58
N LEU A 372 -3.27 17.17 13.24
CA LEU A 372 -3.76 16.40 12.11
C LEU A 372 -5.21 15.93 12.29
N LEU A 373 -5.60 15.51 13.51
CA LEU A 373 -6.95 15.04 13.80
C LEU A 373 -8.01 16.17 13.78
N LYS A 374 -7.60 17.42 14.01
CA LYS A 374 -8.49 18.60 14.00
C LYS A 374 -8.69 19.20 12.61
N GLY A 375 -7.89 18.80 11.63
CA GLY A 375 -7.88 19.40 10.29
C GLY A 375 -9.03 18.92 9.41
N THR A 376 -9.42 19.79 8.46
CA THR A 376 -10.20 19.43 7.29
C THR A 376 -9.32 19.69 6.07
N TYR A 377 -9.24 18.70 5.15
CA TYR A 377 -8.24 18.69 4.10
C TYR A 377 -8.92 18.52 2.74
N GLN A 378 -8.58 19.39 1.77
CA GLN A 378 -8.99 19.25 0.38
C GLN A 378 -7.96 18.37 -0.34
N THR A 379 -8.31 17.13 -0.64
CA THR A 379 -7.37 16.10 -1.08
C THR A 379 -7.76 15.49 -2.42
N PRO A 380 -6.92 14.65 -3.03
CA PRO A 380 -7.33 13.84 -4.19
C PRO A 380 -8.53 12.93 -3.92
N LEU A 381 -8.78 12.56 -2.65
CA LEU A 381 -9.93 11.74 -2.23
C LEU A 381 -11.21 12.56 -2.03
N GLY A 382 -11.17 13.86 -2.27
CA GLY A 382 -12.19 14.82 -1.88
C GLY A 382 -11.85 15.54 -0.57
N GLU A 383 -12.86 16.19 0.01
CA GLU A 383 -12.74 16.75 1.34
C GLU A 383 -12.74 15.63 2.39
N ILE A 384 -11.72 15.59 3.22
CA ILE A 384 -11.62 14.66 4.34
C ILE A 384 -11.42 15.38 5.67
N ALA A 385 -11.89 14.74 6.73
CA ALA A 385 -11.61 15.04 8.13
C ALA A 385 -11.41 13.74 8.90
N PHE A 386 -11.18 13.85 10.19
CA PHE A 386 -11.03 12.66 11.05
C PHE A 386 -12.08 12.64 12.15
N THR A 387 -12.49 11.43 12.53
CA THR A 387 -13.21 11.21 13.78
C THR A 387 -12.26 11.41 14.97
N PRO A 388 -12.77 11.60 16.20
CA PRO A 388 -11.90 11.69 17.38
C PRO A 388 -10.96 10.50 17.58
N VAL A 389 -11.32 9.31 17.06
CA VAL A 389 -10.50 8.11 17.12
C VAL A 389 -9.56 7.93 15.92
N GLY A 390 -9.48 8.90 15.00
CA GLY A 390 -8.56 8.84 13.85
C GLY A 390 -9.11 8.12 12.60
N ASP A 391 -10.39 7.75 12.55
CA ASP A 391 -10.99 7.23 11.31
C ASP A 391 -11.30 8.37 10.35
N VAL A 392 -11.14 8.12 9.04
CA VAL A 392 -11.41 9.13 8.03
C VAL A 392 -12.92 9.37 7.87
N ILE A 393 -13.30 10.64 7.80
CA ILE A 393 -14.60 11.10 7.34
C ILE A 393 -14.42 11.54 5.89
N GLN A 394 -14.98 10.79 4.95
CA GLN A 394 -14.95 11.03 3.51
C GLN A 394 -16.37 10.91 2.96
N LYS A 395 -16.71 11.72 1.96
CA LYS A 395 -18.06 11.74 1.35
C LYS A 395 -18.11 11.09 -0.03
N GLU A 396 -16.99 11.12 -0.75
CA GLU A 396 -16.92 10.72 -2.15
C GLU A 396 -16.53 9.24 -2.26
N PHE A 397 -17.48 8.41 -2.73
CA PHE A 397 -17.25 7.01 -3.02
C PHE A 397 -17.75 6.69 -4.43
N TYR A 398 -17.09 5.75 -5.06
CA TYR A 398 -17.29 5.40 -6.45
C TYR A 398 -17.49 3.90 -6.60
N VAL A 399 -18.06 3.49 -7.72
CA VAL A 399 -18.02 2.11 -8.18
C VAL A 399 -17.47 2.09 -9.58
N ALA A 400 -16.62 1.14 -9.85
CA ALA A 400 -16.07 0.92 -11.17
C ALA A 400 -16.27 -0.54 -11.59
N GLN A 401 -16.25 -0.76 -12.88
CA GLN A 401 -16.03 -2.08 -13.47
C GLN A 401 -14.60 -2.16 -13.99
N LEU A 402 -13.98 -3.32 -13.82
CA LEU A 402 -12.75 -3.63 -14.52
C LEU A 402 -13.07 -3.73 -16.00
N LYS A 403 -12.37 -2.94 -16.80
CA LYS A 403 -12.52 -2.94 -18.27
C LYS A 403 -11.19 -3.29 -18.90
N MET A 404 -11.15 -4.44 -19.55
CA MET A 404 -9.94 -4.95 -20.18
C MET A 404 -9.74 -4.34 -21.57
N GLU A 405 -8.48 -4.06 -21.91
CA GLU A 405 -8.08 -3.67 -23.25
C GLU A 405 -8.06 -4.87 -24.20
N PRO A 406 -8.11 -4.65 -25.52
CA PRO A 406 -8.08 -5.74 -26.50
C PRO A 406 -6.87 -6.65 -26.42
N ASN A 407 -5.74 -6.17 -25.83
CA ASN A 407 -4.55 -6.98 -25.61
C ASN A 407 -4.73 -8.06 -24.52
N GLY A 408 -5.82 -8.01 -23.74
CA GLY A 408 -6.17 -8.97 -22.71
C GLY A 408 -5.24 -8.98 -21.48
N VAL A 409 -4.34 -8.00 -21.35
CA VAL A 409 -3.37 -7.90 -20.26
C VAL A 409 -3.55 -6.60 -19.48
N ASN A 410 -3.73 -5.49 -20.20
CA ASN A 410 -3.94 -4.18 -19.62
C ASN A 410 -5.44 -3.92 -19.43
N GLY A 411 -5.76 -3.02 -18.52
CA GLY A 411 -7.12 -2.64 -18.25
C GLY A 411 -7.20 -1.30 -17.51
N LYS A 412 -8.43 -0.88 -17.26
CA LYS A 412 -8.73 0.32 -16.48
C LYS A 412 -9.96 0.12 -15.61
N PHE A 413 -10.10 0.95 -14.60
CA PHE A 413 -11.33 1.08 -13.83
C PHE A 413 -12.27 2.03 -14.58
N ALA A 414 -13.37 1.48 -15.10
CA ALA A 414 -14.42 2.25 -15.77
C ALA A 414 -15.49 2.63 -14.74
N PHE A 415 -15.54 3.91 -14.35
CA PHE A 415 -16.43 4.39 -13.30
C PHE A 415 -17.88 4.36 -13.74
N LEU A 416 -18.77 3.85 -12.89
CA LEU A 416 -20.21 3.76 -13.10
C LEU A 416 -20.88 4.99 -12.49
N SER A 417 -21.85 5.56 -13.22
CA SER A 417 -22.76 6.57 -12.65
C SER A 417 -23.69 5.89 -11.63
N ILE A 418 -23.39 6.07 -10.34
CA ILE A 418 -24.31 5.72 -9.27
C ILE A 418 -25.05 7.00 -8.86
N LYS A 419 -26.09 7.33 -9.63
CA LYS A 419 -27.06 8.34 -9.21
C LYS A 419 -28.18 7.68 -8.45
#